data_035180bd0d023c0505b7658e503f0ed7
#
_entry.id   035180bd0d023c0505b7658e503f0ed7
#
_cell.length_a   1.000
_cell.length_b   1.000
_cell.length_c   1.000
_cell.angle_alpha   90.00
_cell.angle_beta   90.00
_cell.angle_gamma   90.00
#
_symmetry.space_group_name_H-M   'P 1'
#
loop_
_entity.id
_entity.type
_entity.pdbx_description
1 polymer ?
#
loop_
_entity_poly.entity_id
_entity_poly.type
_entity_poly.pdbx_seq_one_letter_code
_entity_poly.pdbx_strand_id
1 'polypeptide(L)'
;MSDRPAPGETRLALASGAGAYVIWGLVPLAFQLIGRMGVTAGEILAHRTIWAVPTAIFFVALAGQSAQVRGLFRAPRTLAWLALSALLIAINWMVFIWAVNDGRVLETSLGYYLNPLL
;
A
#
# COMPACT_ATOMS: atom_id res chain seq x y z
N MET A 1 -18.14 32.13 3.72
CA MET A 1 -16.90 32.15 2.93
C MET A 1 -16.79 30.79 2.25
N SER A 2 -17.03 30.73 0.95
CA SER A 2 -17.01 29.46 0.22
C SER A 2 -15.57 29.22 -0.26
N ASP A 3 -14.86 28.34 0.43
CA ASP A 3 -13.59 27.76 -0.01
C ASP A 3 -13.83 26.85 -1.21
N ARG A 4 -14.13 27.42 -2.36
CA ARG A 4 -14.10 26.65 -3.61
C ARG A 4 -12.65 26.63 -4.10
N PRO A 5 -12.04 25.46 -4.25
CA PRO A 5 -10.68 25.37 -4.77
C PRO A 5 -10.61 25.97 -6.18
N ALA A 6 -9.48 26.58 -6.49
CA ALA A 6 -9.25 27.18 -7.81
C ALA A 6 -9.41 26.11 -8.92
N PRO A 7 -9.91 26.48 -10.12
CA PRO A 7 -10.13 25.50 -11.21
C PRO A 7 -8.89 24.68 -11.57
N GLY A 8 -7.69 25.23 -11.39
CA GLY A 8 -6.41 24.53 -11.58
C GLY A 8 -6.14 23.46 -10.53
N GLU A 9 -6.44 23.75 -9.27
CA GLU A 9 -6.28 22.79 -8.16
C GLU A 9 -7.22 21.60 -8.30
N THR A 10 -8.47 21.86 -8.71
CA THR A 10 -9.46 20.80 -8.97
C THR A 10 -9.01 19.87 -10.11
N ARG A 11 -8.48 20.42 -11.19
CA ARG A 11 -7.95 19.60 -12.30
C ARG A 11 -6.76 18.76 -11.89
N LEU A 12 -5.84 19.33 -11.13
CA LEU A 12 -4.67 18.60 -10.63
C LEU A 12 -5.10 17.49 -9.65
N ALA A 13 -6.03 17.76 -8.74
CA ALA A 13 -6.57 16.77 -7.83
C ALA A 13 -7.26 15.61 -8.57
N LEU A 14 -8.08 15.92 -9.57
CA LEU A 14 -8.75 14.91 -10.41
C LEU A 14 -7.74 14.07 -11.20
N ALA A 15 -6.74 14.71 -11.82
CA ALA A 15 -5.70 14.02 -12.57
C ALA A 15 -4.85 13.11 -11.66
N SER A 16 -4.50 13.59 -10.47
CA SER A 16 -3.75 12.80 -9.48
C SER A 16 -4.57 11.63 -8.97
N GLY A 17 -5.86 11.85 -8.68
CA GLY A 17 -6.78 10.78 -8.28
C GLY A 17 -6.95 9.72 -9.37
N ALA A 18 -7.22 10.15 -10.61
CA ALA A 18 -7.33 9.24 -11.75
C ALA A 18 -6.03 8.46 -11.97
N GLY A 19 -4.88 9.13 -11.92
CA GLY A 19 -3.57 8.47 -12.02
C GLY A 19 -3.33 7.43 -10.93
N ALA A 20 -3.69 7.74 -9.69
CA ALA A 20 -3.61 6.81 -8.58
C ALA A 20 -4.47 5.55 -8.82
N TYR A 21 -5.71 5.73 -9.26
CA TYR A 21 -6.61 4.61 -9.57
C TYR A 21 -6.10 3.74 -10.73
N VAL A 22 -5.54 4.34 -11.77
CA VAL A 22 -4.93 3.60 -12.88
C VAL A 22 -3.75 2.76 -12.37
N ILE A 23 -2.84 3.35 -11.58
CA ILE A 23 -1.69 2.64 -11.00
C ILE A 23 -2.18 1.48 -10.12
N TRP A 24 -3.12 1.73 -9.21
CA TRP A 24 -3.66 0.70 -8.33
C TRP A 24 -4.39 -0.41 -9.10
N GLY A 25 -5.10 -0.07 -10.18
CA GLY A 25 -5.75 -1.06 -11.04
C GLY A 25 -4.78 -1.96 -11.80
N LEU A 26 -3.56 -1.48 -12.08
CA LEU A 26 -2.50 -2.26 -12.74
C LEU A 26 -1.76 -3.20 -11.79
N VAL A 27 -1.76 -2.94 -10.48
CA VAL A 27 -1.07 -3.75 -9.47
C VAL A 27 -1.50 -5.23 -9.48
N PRO A 28 -2.79 -5.58 -9.50
CA PRO A 28 -3.23 -6.98 -9.59
C PRO A 28 -2.73 -7.68 -10.86
N LEU A 29 -2.75 -6.97 -12.00
CA LEU A 29 -2.25 -7.50 -13.27
C LEU A 29 -0.75 -7.79 -13.21
N ALA A 30 0.03 -6.91 -12.58
CA ALA A 30 1.46 -7.12 -12.36
C ALA A 30 1.69 -8.36 -11.47
N PHE A 31 0.95 -8.51 -10.39
CA PHE A 31 1.05 -9.70 -9.51
C PHE A 31 0.68 -10.98 -10.24
N GLN A 32 -0.38 -10.96 -11.06
CA GLN A 32 -0.79 -12.12 -11.85
C GLN A 32 0.29 -12.49 -12.88
N LEU A 33 0.90 -11.50 -13.54
CA LEU A 33 1.98 -11.74 -14.50
C LEU A 33 3.21 -12.37 -13.82
N ILE A 34 3.62 -11.84 -12.67
CA ILE A 34 4.75 -12.36 -11.88
C ILE A 34 4.42 -13.77 -11.36
N GLY A 35 3.19 -14.01 -10.90
CA GLY A 35 2.74 -15.34 -10.47
C GLY A 35 2.79 -16.38 -11.58
N ARG A 36 2.44 -16.01 -12.82
CA ARG A 36 2.58 -16.89 -14.00
C ARG A 36 4.02 -17.27 -14.32
N MET A 37 4.99 -16.47 -13.86
CA MET A 37 6.43 -16.79 -13.97
C MET A 37 6.91 -17.77 -12.89
N GLY A 38 6.00 -18.29 -12.05
CA GLY A 38 6.29 -19.26 -11.01
C GLY A 38 6.70 -18.64 -9.66
N VAL A 39 6.59 -17.31 -9.51
CA VAL A 39 6.90 -16.63 -8.26
C VAL A 39 5.72 -16.76 -7.29
N THR A 40 5.98 -17.20 -6.08
CA THR A 40 4.95 -17.40 -5.06
C THR A 40 4.47 -16.07 -4.45
N ALA A 41 3.26 -16.07 -3.88
CA ALA A 41 2.72 -14.88 -3.18
C ALA A 41 3.62 -14.41 -2.03
N GLY A 42 4.26 -15.36 -1.33
CA GLY A 42 5.21 -15.05 -0.26
C GLY A 42 6.47 -14.34 -0.75
N GLU A 43 7.02 -14.77 -1.88
CA GLU A 43 8.18 -14.12 -2.50
C GLU A 43 7.85 -12.70 -2.97
N ILE A 44 6.68 -12.51 -3.60
CA ILE A 44 6.21 -11.18 -4.02
C ILE A 44 6.10 -10.26 -2.80
N LEU A 45 5.47 -10.73 -1.72
CA LEU A 45 5.31 -9.96 -0.49
C LEU A 45 6.67 -9.66 0.17
N ALA A 46 7.57 -10.63 0.22
CA ALA A 46 8.90 -10.45 0.79
C ALA A 46 9.71 -9.39 0.02
N HIS A 47 9.77 -9.50 -1.30
CA HIS A 47 10.45 -8.51 -2.14
C HIS A 47 9.86 -7.11 -1.98
N ARG A 48 8.55 -6.99 -2.00
CA ARG A 48 7.86 -5.72 -1.78
C ARG A 48 8.23 -5.10 -0.43
N THR A 49 8.25 -5.90 0.64
CA THR A 49 8.57 -5.44 1.99
C THR A 49 10.03 -5.02 2.10
N ILE A 50 10.96 -5.82 1.54
CA ILE A 50 12.40 -5.53 1.55
C ILE A 50 12.68 -4.20 0.85
N TRP A 51 12.07 -3.95 -0.33
CA TRP A 51 12.29 -2.71 -1.06
C TRP A 51 11.54 -1.51 -0.48
N ALA A 52 10.48 -1.72 0.28
CA ALA A 52 9.79 -0.65 0.99
C ALA A 52 10.66 -0.02 2.09
N VAL A 53 11.54 -0.79 2.73
CA VAL A 53 12.40 -0.31 3.84
C VAL A 53 13.36 0.80 3.38
N PRO A 54 14.23 0.60 2.36
CA PRO A 54 15.13 1.66 1.90
C PRO A 54 14.35 2.87 1.36
N THR A 55 13.23 2.64 0.70
CA THR A 55 12.35 3.71 0.21
C THR A 55 11.80 4.55 1.37
N ALA A 56 11.32 3.91 2.43
CA ALA A 56 10.83 4.60 3.62
C ALA A 56 11.96 5.39 4.32
N ILE A 57 13.14 4.79 4.46
CA ILE A 57 14.32 5.46 5.06
C ILE A 57 14.67 6.71 4.23
N PHE A 58 14.69 6.61 2.92
CA PHE A 58 14.96 7.72 2.03
C PHE A 58 13.98 8.88 2.22
N PHE A 59 12.68 8.60 2.22
CA PHE A 59 11.66 9.64 2.43
C PHE A 59 11.70 10.25 3.84
N VAL A 60 11.94 9.44 4.88
CA VAL A 60 12.11 9.93 6.26
C VAL A 60 13.32 10.86 6.36
N ALA A 61 14.42 10.53 5.69
CA ALA A 61 15.62 11.37 5.65
C ALA A 61 15.35 12.70 4.92
N LEU A 62 14.69 12.66 3.74
CA LEU A 62 14.30 13.85 3.00
C LEU A 62 13.36 14.77 3.79
N ALA A 63 12.41 14.18 4.53
CA ALA A 63 11.47 14.94 5.36
C ALA A 63 12.09 15.46 6.67
N GLY A 64 13.36 15.15 6.97
CA GLY A 64 14.02 15.55 8.21
C GLY A 64 13.45 14.91 9.48
N GLN A 65 12.66 13.83 9.35
CA GLN A 65 11.92 13.21 10.45
C GLN A 65 12.68 12.10 11.17
N SER A 66 13.97 11.93 10.91
CA SER A 66 14.81 10.88 11.49
C SER A 66 14.85 10.88 13.03
N ALA A 67 14.73 12.06 13.66
CA ALA A 67 14.67 12.18 15.12
C ALA A 67 13.35 11.62 15.68
N GLN A 68 12.24 11.85 15.00
CA GLN A 68 10.91 11.32 15.38
C GLN A 68 10.89 9.79 15.28
N VAL A 69 11.42 9.24 14.19
CA VAL A 69 11.52 7.79 14.01
C VAL A 69 12.40 7.14 15.09
N ARG A 70 13.53 7.76 15.42
CA ARG A 70 14.36 7.28 16.55
C ARG A 70 13.64 7.33 17.89
N GLY A 71 12.78 8.34 18.09
CA GLY A 71 11.94 8.44 19.28
C GLY A 71 10.95 7.27 19.43
N LEU A 72 10.44 6.71 18.33
CA LEU A 72 9.53 5.55 18.34
C LEU A 72 10.19 4.31 18.94
N PHE A 73 11.49 4.10 18.71
CA PHE A 73 12.23 2.97 19.29
C PHE A 73 12.36 3.05 20.82
N ARG A 74 12.10 4.22 21.42
CA ARG A 74 12.06 4.40 22.88
C ARG A 74 10.65 4.22 23.46
N ALA A 75 9.64 3.99 22.62
CA ALA A 75 8.25 3.82 23.03
C ALA A 75 7.76 2.39 22.72
N PRO A 76 8.07 1.38 23.54
CA PRO A 76 7.83 -0.02 23.25
C PRO A 76 6.35 -0.34 23.03
N ARG A 77 5.46 0.36 23.74
CA ARG A 77 4.01 0.19 23.56
C ARG A 77 3.53 0.64 22.18
N THR A 78 4.05 1.76 21.70
CA THR A 78 3.75 2.27 20.35
C THR A 78 4.31 1.34 19.29
N LEU A 79 5.55 0.86 19.48
CA LEU A 79 6.16 -0.14 18.59
C LEU A 79 5.34 -1.43 18.52
N ALA A 80 4.83 -1.92 19.63
CA ALA A 80 4.00 -3.12 19.67
C ALA A 80 2.70 -2.94 18.84
N TRP A 81 2.03 -1.80 18.95
CA TRP A 81 0.86 -1.50 18.15
C TRP A 81 1.18 -1.36 16.67
N LEU A 82 2.30 -0.72 16.32
CA LEU A 82 2.76 -0.60 14.95
C LEU A 82 3.12 -1.96 14.36
N ALA A 83 3.79 -2.82 15.14
CA ALA A 83 4.12 -4.18 14.71
C ALA A 83 2.86 -5.03 14.49
N LEU A 84 1.87 -4.92 15.37
CA LEU A 84 0.59 -5.61 15.20
C LEU A 84 -0.13 -5.13 13.93
N SER A 85 -0.20 -3.82 13.71
CA SER A 85 -0.78 -3.24 12.49
C SER A 85 -0.05 -3.71 11.24
N ALA A 86 1.27 -3.71 11.26
CA ALA A 86 2.09 -4.18 10.14
C ALA A 86 1.86 -5.66 9.84
N LEU A 87 1.73 -6.49 10.88
CA LEU A 87 1.42 -7.92 10.75
C LEU A 87 0.04 -8.13 10.10
N LEU A 88 -0.98 -7.42 10.58
CA LEU A 88 -2.33 -7.53 10.03
C LEU A 88 -2.37 -7.09 8.56
N ILE A 89 -1.68 -6.00 8.23
CA ILE A 89 -1.53 -5.53 6.85
C ILE A 89 -0.79 -6.57 5.99
N ALA A 90 0.27 -7.17 6.50
CA ALA A 90 1.03 -8.19 5.79
C ALA A 90 0.17 -9.44 5.49
N ILE A 91 -0.63 -9.89 6.46
CA ILE A 91 -1.57 -11.00 6.28
C ILE A 91 -2.60 -10.63 5.21
N ASN A 92 -3.19 -9.45 5.28
CA ASN A 92 -4.15 -8.98 4.27
C ASN A 92 -3.55 -8.97 2.86
N TRP A 93 -2.32 -8.47 2.71
CA TRP A 93 -1.63 -8.48 1.42
C TRP A 93 -1.26 -9.88 0.94
N MET A 94 -0.87 -10.77 1.86
CA MET A 94 -0.59 -12.17 1.52
C MET A 94 -1.83 -12.83 0.90
N VAL A 95 -2.98 -12.69 1.56
CA VAL A 95 -4.26 -13.25 1.08
C VAL A 95 -4.64 -12.64 -0.27
N PHE A 96 -4.47 -11.32 -0.41
CA PHE A 96 -4.77 -10.63 -1.67
C PHE A 96 -3.89 -11.14 -2.82
N ILE A 97 -2.57 -11.17 -2.65
CA ILE A 97 -1.63 -11.63 -3.69
C ILE A 97 -1.88 -13.09 -4.03
N TRP A 98 -2.12 -13.93 -3.02
CA TRP A 98 -2.45 -15.32 -3.24
C TRP A 98 -3.73 -15.47 -4.08
N ALA A 99 -4.81 -14.78 -3.73
CA ALA A 99 -6.07 -14.87 -4.43
C ALA A 99 -5.98 -14.33 -5.87
N VAL A 100 -5.21 -13.26 -6.10
CA VAL A 100 -4.92 -12.74 -7.46
C VAL A 100 -4.15 -13.76 -8.29
N ASN A 101 -3.14 -14.42 -7.72
CA ASN A 101 -2.36 -15.45 -8.41
C ASN A 101 -3.17 -16.72 -8.70
N ASP A 102 -4.17 -17.02 -7.84
CA ASP A 102 -5.12 -18.13 -8.01
C ASP A 102 -6.24 -17.80 -9.04
N GLY A 103 -6.18 -16.64 -9.67
CA GLY A 103 -7.14 -16.20 -10.70
C GLY A 103 -8.43 -15.59 -10.15
N ARG A 104 -8.54 -15.36 -8.83
CA ARG A 104 -9.74 -14.85 -8.14
C ARG A 104 -9.78 -13.31 -8.07
N VAL A 105 -9.37 -12.65 -9.14
CA VAL A 105 -9.24 -11.18 -9.19
C VAL A 105 -10.59 -10.47 -8.95
N LEU A 106 -11.68 -11.02 -9.49
CA LEU A 106 -13.02 -10.44 -9.31
C LEU A 106 -13.48 -10.48 -7.87
N GLU A 107 -13.24 -11.59 -7.18
CA GLU A 107 -13.62 -11.76 -5.77
C GLU A 107 -12.83 -10.80 -4.87
N THR A 108 -11.53 -10.63 -5.12
CA THR A 108 -10.69 -9.68 -4.40
C THR A 108 -11.14 -8.24 -4.64
N SER A 109 -11.49 -7.90 -5.87
CA SER A 109 -12.00 -6.57 -6.22
C SER A 109 -13.31 -6.28 -5.50
N LEU A 110 -14.26 -7.21 -5.46
CA LEU A 110 -15.50 -7.09 -4.71
C LEU A 110 -15.25 -6.88 -3.21
N GLY A 111 -14.31 -7.61 -2.61
CA GLY A 111 -13.92 -7.43 -1.21
C GLY A 111 -13.44 -6.01 -0.92
N TYR A 112 -12.65 -5.41 -1.81
CA TYR A 112 -12.19 -4.04 -1.66
C TYR A 112 -13.32 -2.99 -1.82
N TYR A 113 -14.31 -3.25 -2.68
CA TYR A 113 -15.47 -2.37 -2.81
C TYR A 113 -16.41 -2.43 -1.61
N LEU A 114 -16.45 -3.55 -0.89
CA LEU A 114 -17.27 -3.68 0.32
C LEU A 114 -16.59 -3.05 1.56
N ASN A 115 -15.27 -2.89 1.54
CA ASN A 115 -14.50 -2.37 2.68
C ASN A 115 -15.00 -1.01 3.21
N PRO A 116 -15.36 -0.01 2.39
CA PRO A 116 -15.91 1.26 2.88
C PRO A 116 -17.37 1.18 3.36
N LEU A 117 -18.04 0.02 3.19
CA LEU A 117 -19.41 -0.19 3.61
C LEU A 117 -19.53 -0.88 4.99
N LEU A 118 -18.41 -1.38 5.52
CA LEU A 118 -18.28 -2.04 6.81
C LEU A 118 -17.68 -1.12 7.86
#